data_ab31f70154bb45ca4771eef597c51bbd
#
_entry.id   ab31f70154bb45ca4771eef597c51bbd
#
_cell.length_a   1.000
_cell.length_b   1.000
_cell.length_c   1.000
_cell.angle_alpha   90.00
_cell.angle_beta   90.00
_cell.angle_gamma   90.00
#
_symmetry.space_group_name_H-M   'P 1'
#
loop_
_entity.id
_entity.type
_entity.pdbx_description
1 polymer ?
#
loop_
_entity_poly.entity_id
_entity_poly.type
_entity_poly.pdbx_seq_one_letter_code
_entity_poly.pdbx_strand_id
1 'polypeptide(L)'
;RDLVRSRGLGDVYKRQAMHGVGDSLGPQLMAELGDVTRFTHRNAITAFAGVDPGADQSGTHEAKSTRVSKSGPPELRRALFLVMDCLLKTMPQDDPVYRFMDKKRAEGKPYLVYMTAGANKFLRIYYGRVKEYLASLEGN
;
A
#
# COMPACT_ATOMS: atom_id res chain seq x y z
N ARG A 1 12.07 18.03 -13.58
CA ARG A 1 10.93 17.23 -14.01
C ARG A 1 10.54 16.20 -12.98
N ASP A 2 11.52 15.39 -12.57
CA ASP A 2 11.27 14.40 -11.54
C ASP A 2 10.91 15.04 -10.21
N LEU A 3 11.50 16.19 -9.94
CA LEU A 3 11.22 16.94 -8.72
C LEU A 3 9.76 17.39 -8.69
N VAL A 4 9.25 17.87 -9.82
CA VAL A 4 7.85 18.30 -9.93
C VAL A 4 6.92 17.13 -9.72
N ARG A 5 7.25 15.99 -10.31
CA ARG A 5 6.42 14.78 -10.13
C ARG A 5 6.43 14.32 -8.67
N SER A 6 7.59 14.37 -8.02
CA SER A 6 7.68 14.01 -6.61
C SER A 6 6.85 14.90 -5.73
N ARG A 7 6.85 16.20 -5.98
CA ARG A 7 6.02 17.14 -5.24
C ARG A 7 4.54 16.85 -5.46
N GLY A 8 4.17 16.59 -6.71
CA GLY A 8 2.80 16.27 -7.05
C GLY A 8 2.31 15.01 -6.35
N LEU A 9 3.16 13.99 -6.28
CA LEU A 9 2.82 12.76 -5.59
C LEU A 9 2.64 12.99 -4.09
N GLY A 10 3.46 13.87 -3.51
CA GLY A 10 3.26 14.26 -2.11
C GLY A 10 1.92 14.91 -1.90
N ASP A 11 1.49 15.75 -2.85
CA ASP A 11 0.18 16.37 -2.79
C ASP A 11 -0.95 15.34 -2.87
N VAL A 12 -0.76 14.25 -3.62
CA VAL A 12 -1.76 13.19 -3.69
C VAL A 12 -2.03 12.63 -2.29
N TYR A 13 -0.97 12.36 -1.52
CA TYR A 13 -1.14 11.88 -0.16
C TYR A 13 -1.97 12.83 0.70
N LYS A 14 -1.69 14.12 0.59
CA LYS A 14 -2.37 15.11 1.42
C LYS A 14 -3.79 15.37 0.98
N ARG A 15 -3.99 15.59 -0.32
CA ARG A 15 -5.30 15.97 -0.84
C ARG A 15 -6.30 14.84 -0.84
N GLN A 16 -5.84 13.62 -1.06
CA GLN A 16 -6.72 12.48 -1.15
C GLN A 16 -7.03 11.91 0.23
N ALA A 17 -6.60 12.61 1.28
CA ALA A 17 -6.87 12.20 2.66
C ALA A 17 -6.47 10.74 2.90
N MET A 18 -5.25 10.40 2.49
CA MET A 18 -4.73 9.07 2.74
C MET A 18 -4.24 9.00 4.19
N HIS A 19 -5.15 8.56 5.05
CA HIS A 19 -4.86 8.45 6.47
C HIS A 19 -3.68 7.52 6.71
N GLY A 20 -3.01 7.71 7.84
CA GLY A 20 -1.85 6.90 8.19
C GLY A 20 -0.58 7.33 7.50
N VAL A 21 -0.67 8.22 6.52
CA VAL A 21 0.49 8.70 5.78
C VAL A 21 0.78 10.13 6.21
N GLY A 22 1.79 10.30 7.04
CA GLY A 22 2.21 11.62 7.49
C GLY A 22 3.36 12.15 6.66
N ASP A 23 3.94 13.26 7.14
CA ASP A 23 5.01 13.94 6.42
C ASP A 23 6.27 13.08 6.27
N SER A 24 6.50 12.14 7.17
CA SER A 24 7.67 11.28 7.09
C SER A 24 7.40 9.99 6.32
N LEU A 25 6.24 9.38 6.50
CA LEU A 25 5.95 8.10 5.84
C LEU A 25 5.59 8.25 4.37
N GLY A 26 4.95 9.37 4.00
CA GLY A 26 4.63 9.61 2.60
C GLY A 26 5.86 9.64 1.71
N PRO A 27 6.84 10.51 2.01
CA PRO A 27 8.08 10.54 1.23
C PRO A 27 8.83 9.21 1.27
N GLN A 28 8.82 8.51 2.39
CA GLN A 28 9.49 7.22 2.49
C GLN A 28 8.85 6.21 1.55
N LEU A 29 7.52 6.15 1.51
CA LEU A 29 6.82 5.25 0.59
C LEU A 29 7.14 5.60 -0.87
N MET A 30 7.15 6.88 -1.19
CA MET A 30 7.48 7.33 -2.55
C MET A 30 8.87 6.90 -2.95
N ALA A 31 9.83 7.04 -2.03
CA ALA A 31 11.20 6.66 -2.30
C ALA A 31 11.34 5.15 -2.55
N GLU A 32 10.65 4.34 -1.74
CA GLU A 32 10.75 2.90 -1.86
C GLU A 32 10.00 2.35 -3.07
N LEU A 33 8.87 2.94 -3.41
CA LEU A 33 8.08 2.49 -4.57
C LEU A 33 8.67 2.96 -5.89
N GLY A 34 9.29 4.12 -5.89
CA GLY A 34 9.83 4.70 -7.11
C GLY A 34 8.74 5.14 -8.06
N ASP A 35 9.01 5.06 -9.34
CA ASP A 35 8.07 5.47 -10.37
C ASP A 35 6.98 4.43 -10.53
N VAL A 36 5.76 4.81 -10.18
CA VAL A 36 4.60 3.91 -10.24
C VAL A 36 4.29 3.48 -11.67
N THR A 37 4.69 4.28 -12.66
CA THR A 37 4.40 3.94 -14.06
C THR A 37 5.13 2.68 -14.54
N ARG A 38 6.17 2.25 -13.83
CA ARG A 38 6.85 0.99 -14.17
C ARG A 38 5.99 -0.25 -13.90
N PHE A 39 4.94 -0.09 -13.09
CA PHE A 39 3.99 -1.17 -12.82
C PHE A 39 2.84 -1.04 -13.79
N THR A 40 2.60 -2.11 -14.55
CA THR A 40 1.55 -2.09 -15.57
C THR A 40 0.18 -2.43 -15.02
N HIS A 41 0.13 -2.96 -13.79
CA HIS A 41 -1.13 -3.35 -13.18
C HIS A 41 -1.01 -3.24 -11.66
N ARG A 42 -2.14 -3.00 -10.99
CA ARG A 42 -2.14 -2.87 -9.53
C ARG A 42 -1.60 -4.11 -8.82
N ASN A 43 -1.73 -5.28 -9.44
CA ASN A 43 -1.21 -6.51 -8.85
C ASN A 43 0.31 -6.57 -8.91
N ALA A 44 0.93 -5.87 -9.85
CA ALA A 44 2.38 -5.83 -9.93
C ALA A 44 2.98 -5.06 -8.77
N ILE A 45 2.34 -3.97 -8.35
CA ILE A 45 2.84 -3.18 -7.23
C ILE A 45 2.69 -3.95 -5.90
N THR A 46 1.59 -4.67 -5.72
CA THR A 46 1.41 -5.47 -4.51
C THR A 46 2.37 -6.65 -4.45
N ALA A 47 2.64 -7.26 -5.59
CA ALA A 47 3.62 -8.34 -5.65
C ALA A 47 5.03 -7.82 -5.34
N PHE A 48 5.37 -6.66 -5.89
CA PHE A 48 6.66 -6.03 -5.61
C PHE A 48 6.86 -5.77 -4.13
N ALA A 49 5.81 -5.30 -3.46
CA ALA A 49 5.88 -5.02 -2.03
C ALA A 49 5.83 -6.27 -1.15
N GLY A 50 5.49 -7.41 -1.74
CA GLY A 50 5.40 -8.65 -0.99
C GLY A 50 4.18 -8.73 -0.09
N VAL A 51 3.10 -8.06 -0.50
CA VAL A 51 1.85 -8.07 0.28
C VAL A 51 0.69 -8.68 -0.51
N ASP A 52 1.01 -9.49 -1.50
CA ASP A 52 0.01 -10.20 -2.27
C ASP A 52 -0.45 -11.41 -1.46
N PRO A 53 -1.73 -11.48 -1.07
CA PRO A 53 -2.21 -12.56 -0.23
C PRO A 53 -2.44 -13.87 -0.96
N GLY A 54 -2.41 -13.85 -2.28
CA GLY A 54 -2.81 -15.01 -3.07
C GLY A 54 -2.03 -16.27 -2.73
N ALA A 55 -0.72 -16.16 -2.62
CA ALA A 55 0.14 -17.32 -2.39
C ALA A 55 -0.10 -17.97 -1.03
N ASP A 56 -0.42 -17.17 -0.03
CA ASP A 56 -0.53 -17.65 1.35
C ASP A 56 -1.81 -18.40 1.64
N GLN A 57 -2.73 -18.44 0.70
CA GLN A 57 -4.06 -19.01 0.95
C GLN A 57 -4.25 -20.37 0.34
N SER A 58 -3.30 -20.88 -0.40
CA SER A 58 -3.54 -22.06 -1.21
C SER A 58 -3.11 -23.38 -0.59
N GLY A 59 -2.59 -23.42 0.62
CA GLY A 59 -2.33 -24.68 1.30
C GLY A 59 -0.94 -24.78 1.90
N THR A 60 -0.45 -26.01 2.07
CA THR A 60 0.76 -26.26 2.84
C THR A 60 2.07 -25.98 2.12
N HIS A 61 2.02 -25.86 0.82
CA HIS A 61 3.23 -25.53 0.06
C HIS A 61 3.62 -24.08 0.21
N GLU A 62 2.80 -23.35 0.84
CA GLU A 62 2.85 -21.90 0.86
C GLU A 62 3.96 -21.35 1.69
N ALA A 63 4.57 -22.14 2.54
CA ALA A 63 5.75 -21.67 3.26
C ALA A 63 6.80 -21.15 2.30
N LYS A 64 7.00 -21.86 1.20
CA LYS A 64 7.97 -21.44 0.17
C LYS A 64 7.43 -20.26 -0.63
N SER A 65 6.15 -20.31 -0.97
CA SER A 65 5.55 -19.22 -1.71
C SER A 65 5.58 -17.92 -0.91
N THR A 66 5.35 -18.02 0.38
CA THR A 66 5.41 -16.87 1.26
C THR A 66 6.78 -16.22 1.23
N ARG A 67 7.83 -17.03 1.21
CA ARG A 67 9.17 -16.48 1.12
C ARG A 67 9.42 -15.79 -0.21
N VAL A 68 8.91 -16.34 -1.29
CA VAL A 68 9.03 -15.73 -2.61
C VAL A 68 8.26 -14.42 -2.66
N SER A 69 7.05 -14.39 -2.11
CA SER A 69 6.24 -13.19 -2.12
C SER A 69 6.83 -12.09 -1.24
N LYS A 70 7.73 -12.44 -0.33
CA LYS A 70 8.40 -11.45 0.51
C LYS A 70 9.69 -10.94 -0.10
N SER A 71 9.89 -11.16 -1.40
CA SER A 71 11.14 -10.79 -2.07
C SER A 71 11.29 -9.30 -2.30
N GLY A 72 10.25 -8.50 -2.09
CA GLY A 72 10.33 -7.06 -2.26
C GLY A 72 11.19 -6.39 -1.19
N PRO A 73 11.42 -5.07 -1.32
CA PRO A 73 12.27 -4.37 -0.36
C PRO A 73 11.72 -4.44 1.06
N PRO A 74 12.52 -4.88 2.04
CA PRO A 74 12.03 -4.93 3.43
C PRO A 74 11.61 -3.56 3.96
N GLU A 75 12.29 -2.51 3.51
CA GLU A 75 11.96 -1.16 3.97
C GLU A 75 10.57 -0.73 3.52
N LEU A 76 10.16 -1.15 2.34
CA LEU A 76 8.82 -0.85 1.84
C LEU A 76 7.77 -1.53 2.71
N ARG A 77 7.96 -2.82 3.03
CA ARG A 77 7.00 -3.52 3.88
C ARG A 77 6.93 -2.90 5.26
N ARG A 78 8.09 -2.51 5.80
CA ARG A 78 8.12 -1.84 7.10
C ARG A 78 7.31 -0.56 7.07
N ALA A 79 7.51 0.28 6.05
CA ALA A 79 6.78 1.53 5.92
C ALA A 79 5.28 1.29 5.80
N LEU A 80 4.89 0.29 5.00
CA LEU A 80 3.48 -0.04 4.84
C LEU A 80 2.86 -0.50 6.15
N PHE A 81 3.55 -1.32 6.92
CA PHE A 81 3.02 -1.79 8.19
C PHE A 81 2.92 -0.65 9.20
N LEU A 82 3.85 0.33 9.15
CA LEU A 82 3.72 1.51 10.00
C LEU A 82 2.48 2.31 9.65
N VAL A 83 2.17 2.44 8.35
CA VAL A 83 0.93 3.11 7.93
C VAL A 83 -0.28 2.35 8.46
N MET A 84 -0.27 1.02 8.35
CA MET A 84 -1.38 0.21 8.87
C MET A 84 -1.55 0.37 10.37
N ASP A 85 -0.44 0.39 11.10
CA ASP A 85 -0.47 0.64 12.54
C ASP A 85 -1.09 1.99 12.87
N CYS A 86 -0.72 3.02 12.13
CA CYS A 86 -1.30 4.35 12.34
C CYS A 86 -2.81 4.33 12.12
N LEU A 87 -3.27 3.62 11.09
CA LEU A 87 -4.70 3.51 10.84
C LEU A 87 -5.43 2.81 11.99
N LEU A 88 -4.83 1.75 12.52
CA LEU A 88 -5.45 1.05 13.64
C LEU A 88 -5.51 1.90 14.90
N LYS A 89 -4.51 2.76 15.10
CA LYS A 89 -4.48 3.64 16.28
C LYS A 89 -5.43 4.82 16.15
N THR A 90 -5.49 5.44 14.97
CA THR A 90 -6.31 6.62 14.77
C THR A 90 -7.76 6.31 14.42
N MET A 91 -8.03 5.11 13.94
CA MET A 91 -9.37 4.61 13.65
C MET A 91 -10.22 5.58 12.80
N PRO A 92 -9.72 5.98 11.62
CA PRO A 92 -10.50 6.87 10.76
C PRO A 92 -11.69 6.12 10.16
N GLN A 93 -12.88 6.40 10.66
CA GLN A 93 -14.08 5.62 10.33
C GLN A 93 -14.47 5.68 8.86
N ASP A 94 -14.05 6.71 8.15
CA ASP A 94 -14.35 6.87 6.72
C ASP A 94 -13.28 6.29 5.81
N ASP A 95 -12.19 5.78 6.36
CA ASP A 95 -11.09 5.26 5.56
C ASP A 95 -11.36 3.81 5.14
N PRO A 96 -11.34 3.53 3.83
CA PRO A 96 -11.65 2.17 3.37
C PRO A 96 -10.64 1.12 3.80
N VAL A 97 -9.37 1.49 3.95
CA VAL A 97 -8.34 0.54 4.39
C VAL A 97 -8.55 0.18 5.85
N TYR A 98 -8.78 1.20 6.70
CA TYR A 98 -9.07 0.94 8.10
C TYR A 98 -10.30 0.06 8.26
N ARG A 99 -11.38 0.39 7.55
CA ARG A 99 -12.62 -0.38 7.64
C ARG A 99 -12.42 -1.82 7.23
N PHE A 100 -11.61 -2.05 6.21
CA PHE A 100 -11.31 -3.39 5.72
C PHE A 100 -10.55 -4.20 6.78
N MET A 101 -9.52 -3.59 7.38
CA MET A 101 -8.75 -4.25 8.43
C MET A 101 -9.61 -4.53 9.66
N ASP A 102 -10.42 -3.56 10.05
CA ASP A 102 -11.28 -3.71 11.21
C ASP A 102 -12.28 -4.85 11.02
N LYS A 103 -12.84 -4.96 9.82
CA LYS A 103 -13.75 -6.06 9.50
C LYS A 103 -13.06 -7.41 9.63
N LYS A 104 -11.85 -7.53 9.08
CA LYS A 104 -11.12 -8.79 9.17
C LYS A 104 -10.74 -9.12 10.61
N ARG A 105 -10.37 -8.11 11.38
CA ARG A 105 -10.05 -8.30 12.79
C ARG A 105 -11.28 -8.79 13.55
N ALA A 106 -12.44 -8.22 13.26
CA ALA A 106 -13.69 -8.64 13.89
C ALA A 106 -14.08 -10.07 13.50
N GLU A 107 -13.65 -10.52 12.31
CA GLU A 107 -13.87 -11.90 11.87
C GLU A 107 -12.91 -12.89 12.53
N GLY A 108 -12.01 -12.40 13.36
CA GLY A 108 -11.07 -13.27 14.06
C GLY A 108 -9.79 -13.58 13.30
N LYS A 109 -9.51 -12.85 12.23
CA LYS A 109 -8.28 -13.09 11.46
C LYS A 109 -7.05 -12.70 12.26
N PRO A 110 -5.93 -13.44 12.12
CA PRO A 110 -4.70 -13.09 12.83
C PRO A 110 -4.13 -11.75 12.39
N TYR A 111 -3.30 -11.17 13.24
CA TYR A 111 -2.71 -9.86 13.04
C TYR A 111 -2.03 -9.74 11.67
N LEU A 112 -1.14 -10.68 11.33
CA LEU A 112 -0.42 -10.58 10.07
C LEU A 112 -1.35 -10.67 8.86
N VAL A 113 -2.45 -11.39 9.00
CA VAL A 113 -3.41 -11.53 7.91
C VAL A 113 -4.10 -10.20 7.63
N TYR A 114 -4.65 -9.55 8.67
CA TYR A 114 -5.36 -8.30 8.38
C TYR A 114 -4.40 -7.14 8.09
N MET A 115 -3.18 -7.16 8.61
CA MET A 115 -2.18 -6.15 8.28
C MET A 115 -1.74 -6.27 6.82
N THR A 116 -1.45 -7.49 6.37
CA THR A 116 -1.05 -7.72 4.98
C THR A 116 -2.20 -7.38 4.02
N ALA A 117 -3.41 -7.77 4.38
CA ALA A 117 -4.58 -7.45 3.55
C ALA A 117 -4.79 -5.93 3.46
N GLY A 118 -4.61 -5.24 4.59
CA GLY A 118 -4.71 -3.78 4.60
C GLY A 118 -3.66 -3.12 3.73
N ALA A 119 -2.41 -3.56 3.85
CA ALA A 119 -1.33 -3.02 3.04
C ALA A 119 -1.58 -3.26 1.55
N ASN A 120 -2.09 -4.43 1.20
CA ASN A 120 -2.46 -4.74 -0.18
C ASN A 120 -3.51 -3.76 -0.70
N LYS A 121 -4.58 -3.58 0.07
CA LYS A 121 -5.64 -2.65 -0.32
C LYS A 121 -5.14 -1.22 -0.42
N PHE A 122 -4.29 -0.81 0.53
CA PHE A 122 -3.71 0.53 0.51
C PHE A 122 -2.92 0.77 -0.78
N LEU A 123 -2.07 -0.18 -1.18
CA LEU A 123 -1.27 -0.02 -2.38
C LEU A 123 -2.13 0.03 -3.64
N ARG A 124 -3.21 -0.73 -3.68
CA ARG A 124 -4.10 -0.71 -4.84
C ARG A 124 -4.79 0.65 -4.96
N ILE A 125 -5.20 1.22 -3.85
CA ILE A 125 -5.79 2.56 -3.85
C ILE A 125 -4.74 3.60 -4.24
N TYR A 126 -3.55 3.49 -3.66
CA TYR A 126 -2.46 4.40 -3.98
C TYR A 126 -2.12 4.35 -5.47
N TYR A 127 -2.00 3.15 -6.02
CA TYR A 127 -1.70 2.97 -7.43
C TYR A 127 -2.76 3.67 -8.30
N GLY A 128 -4.03 3.47 -7.98
CA GLY A 128 -5.10 4.09 -8.74
C GLY A 128 -5.06 5.61 -8.69
N ARG A 129 -4.82 6.16 -7.50
CA ARG A 129 -4.78 7.61 -7.34
C ARG A 129 -3.60 8.24 -8.05
N VAL A 130 -2.43 7.59 -7.99
CA VAL A 130 -1.25 8.11 -8.69
C VAL A 130 -1.47 8.05 -10.20
N LYS A 131 -2.06 6.97 -10.70
CA LYS A 131 -2.33 6.86 -12.12
C LYS A 131 -3.31 7.94 -12.58
N GLU A 132 -4.33 8.21 -11.80
CA GLU A 132 -5.28 9.29 -12.10
C GLU A 132 -4.58 10.64 -12.13
N TYR A 133 -3.73 10.89 -11.13
CA TYR A 133 -3.00 12.14 -11.05
C TYR A 133 -2.11 12.34 -12.28
N LEU A 134 -1.35 11.32 -12.65
CA LEU A 134 -0.46 11.40 -13.80
C LEU A 134 -1.23 11.57 -15.10
N ALA A 135 -2.38 10.92 -15.23
CA ALA A 135 -3.23 11.09 -16.40
C ALA A 135 -3.76 12.53 -16.48
N SER A 136 -4.09 13.14 -15.35
CA SER A 136 -4.57 14.52 -15.34
C SER A 136 -3.49 15.50 -15.79
N LEU A 137 -2.23 15.20 -15.51
CA LEU A 137 -1.13 16.04 -15.98
C LEU A 137 -0.97 15.94 -17.50
N GLU A 138 -1.17 14.75 -18.04
CA GLU A 138 -1.04 14.54 -19.48
C GLU A 138 -2.23 15.09 -20.25
N GLY A 139 -3.38 15.16 -19.63
CA GLY A 139 -4.58 15.68 -20.24
C GLY A 139 -4.60 17.18 -20.39
N ASN A 140 -3.66 17.86 -19.77
CA ASN A 140 -3.53 19.31 -19.88
C ASN A 140 -2.42 19.68 -20.85
#